data_cabf801b847c292fcbadfa3a57ea6441
#
_entry.id   cabf801b847c292fcbadfa3a57ea6441
#
_cell.length_a   1.000
_cell.length_b   1.000
_cell.length_c   1.000
_cell.angle_alpha   90.00
_cell.angle_beta   90.00
_cell.angle_gamma   90.00
#
_symmetry.space_group_name_H-M   'P 1'
#
loop_
_entity.id
_entity.type
_entity.pdbx_description
1 polymer ?
#
loop_
_entity_poly.entity_id
_entity_poly.type
_entity_poly.pdbx_seq_one_letter_code
_entity_poly.pdbx_strand_id
1 'polypeptide(L)'
;MFTYFHCYHPDTWDAQIKAGFIDEHAGVRFMQTATLPEELKFNNLAAKGSEFYNMMLRNPMPMYIDRLQGGVVFEDYKYDRSLIEAYREMLGENFMGFQMHEWMNNLASDLGRISECIGDLPWTAENITRCVSEKYPMNYLWLEAQTAEEYEKLGKISTAEELIKATEDLFRKRLELCGGQLIPCDSYGLAFQTETSLGIKYFMPEIGAQTIDTRVQIAYARGMARTKNTSFGVYYEPWGGNPFSTCCYHRENENEWGIKGLGDLAFETKGCNGGSSRSLQKRIQLYGYFAGADFISEEWGMCNTFYDWKDFEITPYGQIKLDFLKLIKKYPKEDIGTPYTPVAVVLPKDLFGIAGLDDGEKQTILGFPFAEDTVEKMRSIRKGIKALLSNPSDMVGGETRNIINSDIPDCIDIIHEDYINLYKDYEFFVDLTGNPEFAKNHKCISVEEAPEVLKKNLPCEVEGGVHWFVNKPDGGRLLVMFNNSGVERSVEKGEYTLPEGTRNAEVRLKNGQELTVLESSGNVSFENGRYNIEINPGEWFLAKF
;
A
#
# COMPACT_ATOMS: atom_id res chain seq x y z
N MET A 1 -4.08 -18.57 -1.93
CA MET A 1 -5.49 -18.06 -1.90
C MET A 1 -5.45 -16.57 -1.65
N PHE A 2 -6.26 -15.77 -2.31
CA PHE A 2 -6.34 -14.33 -2.06
C PHE A 2 -7.24 -14.03 -0.86
N THR A 3 -6.88 -13.01 -0.06
CA THR A 3 -7.66 -12.62 1.13
C THR A 3 -8.05 -11.14 1.06
N TYR A 4 -9.30 -10.83 1.32
CA TYR A 4 -9.78 -9.47 1.56
C TYR A 4 -10.08 -9.28 3.05
N PHE A 5 -9.35 -8.41 3.71
CA PHE A 5 -9.50 -8.17 5.14
C PHE A 5 -10.63 -7.17 5.42
N HIS A 6 -11.57 -7.61 6.25
CA HIS A 6 -12.67 -6.78 6.75
C HIS A 6 -12.46 -6.45 8.22
N CYS A 7 -12.74 -5.20 8.59
CA CYS A 7 -12.76 -4.82 10.00
C CYS A 7 -13.86 -5.58 10.73
N TYR A 8 -13.50 -6.28 11.80
CA TYR A 8 -14.47 -6.86 12.70
C TYR A 8 -15.01 -5.82 13.69
N HIS A 9 -16.31 -5.69 13.72
CA HIS A 9 -17.04 -4.98 14.77
C HIS A 9 -18.37 -5.72 15.01
N PRO A 10 -18.77 -5.99 16.29
CA PRO A 10 -19.97 -6.78 16.59
C PRO A 10 -21.22 -6.25 15.90
N ASP A 11 -21.40 -4.92 15.89
CA ASP A 11 -22.60 -4.29 15.32
C ASP A 11 -22.68 -4.35 13.79
N THR A 12 -21.56 -4.53 13.09
CA THR A 12 -21.52 -4.49 11.62
C THR A 12 -21.29 -5.84 10.96
N TRP A 13 -20.80 -6.84 11.71
CA TRP A 13 -20.36 -8.11 11.12
C TRP A 13 -21.48 -8.87 10.45
N ASP A 14 -22.62 -9.00 11.11
CA ASP A 14 -23.79 -9.67 10.54
C ASP A 14 -24.34 -8.93 9.31
N ALA A 15 -24.27 -7.61 9.31
CA ALA A 15 -24.64 -6.81 8.15
C ALA A 15 -23.68 -7.04 6.98
N GLN A 16 -22.38 -7.15 7.24
CA GLN A 16 -21.38 -7.48 6.22
C GLN A 16 -21.60 -8.89 5.65
N ILE A 17 -21.93 -9.89 6.49
CA ILE A 17 -22.29 -11.24 6.02
C ILE A 17 -23.53 -11.17 5.13
N LYS A 18 -24.58 -10.52 5.60
CA LYS A 18 -25.86 -10.41 4.87
C LYS A 18 -25.70 -9.69 3.53
N ALA A 19 -24.84 -8.69 3.48
CA ALA A 19 -24.56 -7.93 2.27
C ALA A 19 -23.62 -8.67 1.28
N GLY A 20 -22.99 -9.77 1.71
CA GLY A 20 -22.12 -10.59 0.85
C GLY A 20 -20.65 -10.14 0.83
N PHE A 21 -20.21 -9.35 1.80
CA PHE A 21 -18.80 -8.98 1.95
C PHE A 21 -17.96 -10.11 2.54
N ILE A 22 -18.55 -10.91 3.42
CA ILE A 22 -17.86 -12.01 4.09
C ILE A 22 -18.12 -13.31 3.33
N ASP A 23 -17.12 -13.79 2.64
CA ASP A 23 -17.15 -14.99 1.82
C ASP A 23 -15.87 -15.84 2.03
N GLU A 24 -15.60 -16.77 1.12
CA GLU A 24 -14.41 -17.64 1.17
C GLU A 24 -13.08 -16.90 1.06
N HIS A 25 -13.07 -15.66 0.60
CA HIS A 25 -11.89 -14.80 0.51
C HIS A 25 -11.75 -13.85 1.71
N ALA A 26 -12.69 -13.91 2.64
CA ALA A 26 -12.67 -13.00 3.78
C ALA A 26 -11.54 -13.31 4.76
N GLY A 27 -10.91 -12.24 5.23
CA GLY A 27 -10.03 -12.24 6.40
C GLY A 27 -10.53 -11.25 7.44
N VAL A 28 -10.05 -11.38 8.65
CA VAL A 28 -10.38 -10.50 9.77
C VAL A 28 -9.25 -9.55 10.06
N ARG A 29 -9.51 -8.26 9.92
CA ARG A 29 -8.76 -7.20 10.56
C ARG A 29 -9.40 -6.92 11.90
N PHE A 30 -8.76 -7.33 12.97
CA PHE A 30 -9.23 -7.03 14.33
C PHE A 30 -8.75 -5.65 14.73
N MET A 31 -9.66 -4.68 14.76
CA MET A 31 -9.30 -3.30 15.08
C MET A 31 -8.95 -3.16 16.56
N GLN A 32 -7.78 -2.62 16.84
CA GLN A 32 -7.29 -2.35 18.18
C GLN A 32 -6.74 -0.94 18.24
N THR A 33 -7.43 -0.02 18.89
CA THR A 33 -6.95 1.36 19.11
C THR A 33 -7.07 1.75 20.57
N ALA A 34 -6.31 2.76 20.97
CA ALA A 34 -6.33 3.28 22.35
C ALA A 34 -7.71 3.80 22.77
N THR A 35 -8.44 4.36 21.82
CA THR A 35 -9.73 5.04 22.05
C THR A 35 -10.94 4.13 22.08
N LEU A 36 -10.76 2.84 21.71
CA LEU A 36 -11.86 1.88 21.80
C LEU A 36 -12.32 1.69 23.24
N PRO A 37 -13.64 1.55 23.46
CA PRO A 37 -14.18 1.05 24.73
C PRO A 37 -13.53 -0.27 25.13
N GLU A 38 -13.36 -0.51 26.41
CA GLU A 38 -12.64 -1.68 26.92
C GLU A 38 -13.26 -3.01 26.45
N GLU A 39 -14.57 -3.05 26.35
CA GLU A 39 -15.33 -4.22 25.86
C GLU A 39 -15.07 -4.55 24.39
N LEU A 40 -14.62 -3.59 23.59
CA LEU A 40 -14.26 -3.77 22.17
C LEU A 40 -12.79 -4.07 21.96
N LYS A 41 -11.97 -3.97 23.00
CA LYS A 41 -10.54 -4.33 22.91
C LYS A 41 -10.34 -5.83 22.88
N PHE A 42 -9.21 -6.24 22.31
CA PHE A 42 -8.89 -7.63 22.00
C PHE A 42 -9.08 -8.60 23.18
N ASN A 43 -8.53 -8.29 24.35
CA ASN A 43 -8.60 -9.19 25.51
C ASN A 43 -10.04 -9.49 25.96
N ASN A 44 -10.98 -8.61 25.68
CA ASN A 44 -12.38 -8.79 26.05
C ASN A 44 -13.22 -9.30 24.88
N LEU A 45 -13.17 -8.63 23.74
CA LEU A 45 -13.99 -8.99 22.58
C LEU A 45 -13.61 -10.34 21.98
N ALA A 46 -12.30 -10.67 22.00
CA ALA A 46 -11.75 -11.91 21.47
C ALA A 46 -11.50 -12.99 22.55
N ALA A 47 -11.99 -12.82 23.77
CA ALA A 47 -11.82 -13.75 24.89
C ALA A 47 -12.30 -15.16 24.55
N LYS A 48 -11.67 -16.18 25.13
CA LYS A 48 -12.12 -17.57 24.97
C LYS A 48 -13.59 -17.72 25.35
N GLY A 49 -14.39 -18.29 24.45
CA GLY A 49 -15.83 -18.45 24.61
C GLY A 49 -16.67 -17.25 24.19
N SER A 50 -16.07 -16.13 23.80
CA SER A 50 -16.81 -15.02 23.20
C SER A 50 -17.44 -15.42 21.87
N GLU A 51 -18.35 -14.64 21.36
CA GLU A 51 -18.96 -14.84 20.05
C GLU A 51 -17.91 -14.82 18.94
N PHE A 52 -16.99 -13.85 18.97
CA PHE A 52 -15.88 -13.76 18.03
C PHE A 52 -14.96 -14.99 18.09
N TYR A 53 -14.54 -15.41 19.29
CA TYR A 53 -13.71 -16.61 19.47
C TYR A 53 -14.39 -17.85 18.89
N ASN A 54 -15.67 -18.06 19.20
CA ASN A 54 -16.44 -19.20 18.71
C ASN A 54 -16.69 -19.12 17.20
N MET A 55 -16.83 -17.93 16.62
CA MET A 55 -16.92 -17.72 15.17
C MET A 55 -15.62 -18.16 14.50
N MET A 56 -14.48 -17.70 14.96
CA MET A 56 -13.16 -18.05 14.43
C MET A 56 -12.84 -19.54 14.60
N LEU A 57 -13.29 -20.16 15.69
CA LEU A 57 -13.14 -21.61 15.90
C LEU A 57 -13.95 -22.44 14.89
N ARG A 58 -15.16 -21.99 14.54
CA ARG A 58 -16.02 -22.68 13.56
C ARG A 58 -15.60 -22.43 12.11
N ASN A 59 -15.07 -21.26 11.83
CA ASN A 59 -14.65 -20.85 10.49
C ASN A 59 -13.31 -20.10 10.58
N PRO A 60 -12.17 -20.80 10.58
CA PRO A 60 -10.86 -20.21 10.70
C PRO A 60 -10.52 -19.35 9.47
N MET A 61 -10.59 -18.05 9.60
CA MET A 61 -10.22 -17.08 8.57
C MET A 61 -8.82 -16.53 8.81
N PRO A 62 -8.08 -16.09 7.76
CA PRO A 62 -6.90 -15.27 7.95
C PRO A 62 -7.21 -14.07 8.84
N MET A 63 -6.31 -13.80 9.79
CA MET A 63 -6.53 -12.75 10.79
C MET A 63 -5.24 -12.02 11.13
N TYR A 64 -5.33 -10.73 11.26
CA TYR A 64 -4.33 -9.93 11.95
C TYR A 64 -4.99 -8.94 12.92
N ILE A 65 -4.21 -8.53 13.93
CA ILE A 65 -4.62 -7.53 14.90
C ILE A 65 -4.05 -6.19 14.46
N ASP A 66 -4.93 -5.24 14.24
CA ASP A 66 -4.56 -3.88 13.87
C ASP A 66 -3.93 -3.17 15.07
N ARG A 67 -2.77 -2.58 14.83
CA ARG A 67 -1.98 -1.80 15.77
C ARG A 67 -1.57 -2.54 17.05
N LEU A 68 -0.30 -2.54 17.29
CA LEU A 68 0.28 -3.07 18.51
C LEU A 68 0.07 -2.12 19.69
N GLN A 69 -0.04 -0.85 19.41
CA GLN A 69 -0.14 0.21 20.40
C GLN A 69 -1.56 0.37 20.91
N GLY A 70 -1.69 0.71 22.14
CA GLY A 70 -3.03 0.83 22.63
C GLY A 70 -3.29 1.59 23.84
N GLY A 71 -2.50 2.52 24.30
CA GLY A 71 -3.23 2.97 25.27
C GLY A 71 -2.95 4.00 26.28
N VAL A 72 -1.88 3.97 26.93
CA VAL A 72 -1.49 4.98 27.90
C VAL A 72 -0.19 5.58 27.45
N VAL A 73 0.04 6.83 27.71
CA VAL A 73 1.31 7.50 27.39
C VAL A 73 2.48 6.61 27.82
N PHE A 74 3.33 6.24 26.86
CA PHE A 74 4.49 5.36 27.00
C PHE A 74 4.19 3.90 27.37
N GLU A 75 2.96 3.41 27.17
CA GLU A 75 2.62 2.00 27.36
C GLU A 75 1.90 1.44 26.14
N ASP A 76 2.36 0.27 25.66
CA ASP A 76 1.59 -0.53 24.71
C ASP A 76 0.40 -1.19 25.39
N TYR A 77 -0.62 -1.53 24.57
CA TYR A 77 -1.71 -2.36 25.03
C TYR A 77 -1.19 -3.72 25.49
N LYS A 78 -1.53 -4.12 26.71
CA LYS A 78 -1.09 -5.38 27.29
C LYS A 78 -1.99 -6.53 26.84
N TYR A 79 -1.63 -7.16 25.75
CA TYR A 79 -2.33 -8.34 25.26
C TYR A 79 -2.22 -9.52 26.23
N ASP A 80 -3.33 -10.24 26.41
CA ASP A 80 -3.30 -11.53 27.10
C ASP A 80 -2.53 -12.55 26.24
N ARG A 81 -1.32 -12.89 26.66
CA ARG A 81 -0.45 -13.81 25.93
C ARG A 81 -1.06 -15.19 25.77
N SER A 82 -1.83 -15.66 26.75
CA SER A 82 -2.49 -16.97 26.68
C SER A 82 -3.60 -16.99 25.63
N LEU A 83 -4.23 -15.86 25.40
CA LEU A 83 -5.23 -15.68 24.36
C LEU A 83 -4.58 -15.61 22.98
N ILE A 84 -3.47 -14.88 22.83
CA ILE A 84 -2.70 -14.84 21.58
C ILE A 84 -2.23 -16.24 21.19
N GLU A 85 -1.66 -17.02 22.12
CA GLU A 85 -1.26 -18.41 21.84
C GLU A 85 -2.44 -19.28 21.44
N ALA A 86 -3.61 -19.09 22.05
CA ALA A 86 -4.81 -19.81 21.65
C ALA A 86 -5.24 -19.51 20.20
N TYR A 87 -5.11 -18.24 19.75
CA TYR A 87 -5.36 -17.89 18.35
C TYR A 87 -4.28 -18.46 17.42
N ARG A 88 -3.02 -18.44 17.81
CA ARG A 88 -1.94 -19.10 17.05
C ARG A 88 -2.19 -20.59 16.86
N GLU A 89 -2.56 -21.29 17.91
CA GLU A 89 -2.90 -22.71 17.84
C GLU A 89 -4.14 -22.97 16.98
N MET A 90 -5.17 -22.15 17.12
CA MET A 90 -6.43 -22.27 16.36
C MET A 90 -6.26 -22.00 14.87
N LEU A 91 -5.54 -20.95 14.52
CA LEU A 91 -5.48 -20.42 13.16
C LEU A 91 -4.22 -20.87 12.39
N GLY A 92 -3.16 -21.30 13.10
CA GLY A 92 -1.90 -21.67 12.47
C GLY A 92 -1.34 -20.54 11.60
N GLU A 93 -1.10 -20.82 10.32
CA GLU A 93 -0.60 -19.83 9.36
C GLU A 93 -1.61 -18.70 9.04
N ASN A 94 -2.88 -18.92 9.32
CA ASN A 94 -3.90 -17.89 9.19
C ASN A 94 -3.80 -16.79 10.27
N PHE A 95 -3.06 -17.01 11.38
CA PHE A 95 -2.72 -15.94 12.30
C PHE A 95 -1.52 -15.17 11.78
N MET A 96 -1.76 -14.05 11.11
CA MET A 96 -0.71 -13.26 10.45
C MET A 96 0.05 -12.34 11.42
N GLY A 97 -0.48 -12.12 12.62
CA GLY A 97 0.18 -11.35 13.68
C GLY A 97 -0.41 -9.97 13.89
N PHE A 98 0.45 -8.98 14.07
CA PHE A 98 0.07 -7.63 14.46
C PHE A 98 0.48 -6.63 13.40
N GLN A 99 -0.39 -5.69 13.08
CA GLN A 99 -0.04 -4.59 12.20
C GLN A 99 0.79 -3.54 12.96
N MET A 100 1.84 -3.07 12.34
CA MET A 100 2.56 -1.86 12.73
C MET A 100 2.33 -0.81 11.65
N HIS A 101 1.65 0.27 12.02
CA HIS A 101 1.11 1.25 11.07
C HIS A 101 2.02 2.49 11.01
N GLU A 102 2.50 2.82 9.80
CA GLU A 102 3.28 4.03 9.49
C GLU A 102 4.39 4.36 10.51
N TRP A 103 5.12 3.36 10.98
CA TRP A 103 5.99 3.50 12.13
C TRP A 103 7.09 4.57 11.97
N MET A 104 7.66 4.73 10.76
CA MET A 104 8.64 5.79 10.48
C MET A 104 8.03 7.18 10.55
N ASN A 105 6.89 7.35 9.90
CA ASN A 105 6.13 8.59 9.87
C ASN A 105 5.70 9.02 11.29
N ASN A 106 5.16 8.07 12.00
CA ASN A 106 4.63 8.32 13.33
C ASN A 106 5.75 8.65 14.31
N LEU A 107 6.89 7.98 14.21
CA LEU A 107 8.06 8.31 15.04
C LEU A 107 8.56 9.74 14.78
N ALA A 108 8.69 10.14 13.51
CA ALA A 108 9.11 11.50 13.18
C ALA A 108 8.08 12.55 13.64
N SER A 109 6.80 12.22 13.51
CA SER A 109 5.70 13.07 14.01
C SER A 109 5.74 13.23 15.54
N ASP A 110 6.01 12.15 16.27
CA ASP A 110 6.16 12.17 17.72
C ASP A 110 7.36 13.03 18.14
N LEU A 111 8.51 12.87 17.49
CA LEU A 111 9.69 13.67 17.77
C LEU A 111 9.41 15.17 17.53
N GLY A 112 8.72 15.51 16.45
CA GLY A 112 8.31 16.89 16.17
C GLY A 112 7.40 17.47 17.25
N ARG A 113 6.38 16.74 17.66
CA ARG A 113 5.42 17.15 18.69
C ARG A 113 6.09 17.28 20.07
N ILE A 114 6.95 16.33 20.42
CA ILE A 114 7.72 16.40 21.68
C ILE A 114 8.65 17.61 21.67
N SER A 115 9.35 17.87 20.56
CA SER A 115 10.20 19.04 20.40
C SER A 115 9.41 20.35 20.61
N GLU A 116 8.26 20.47 19.99
CA GLU A 116 7.37 21.62 20.18
C GLU A 116 6.89 21.76 21.64
N CYS A 117 6.62 20.65 22.31
CA CYS A 117 6.16 20.63 23.69
C CYS A 117 7.25 21.03 24.68
N ILE A 118 8.46 20.51 24.49
CA ILE A 118 9.61 20.77 25.37
C ILE A 118 10.15 22.19 25.17
N GLY A 119 10.14 22.71 23.93
CA GLY A 119 10.74 23.99 23.58
C GLY A 119 12.24 24.03 23.92
N ASP A 120 12.66 25.04 24.69
CA ASP A 120 14.07 25.22 25.07
C ASP A 120 14.53 24.35 26.26
N LEU A 121 13.65 23.52 26.83
CA LEU A 121 14.01 22.64 27.92
C LEU A 121 14.92 21.50 27.44
N PRO A 122 15.79 20.98 28.30
CA PRO A 122 16.59 19.79 27.97
C PRO A 122 15.71 18.58 27.67
N TRP A 123 16.09 17.81 26.67
CA TRP A 123 15.48 16.52 26.34
C TRP A 123 15.86 15.48 27.40
N THR A 124 15.12 15.46 28.49
CA THR A 124 15.21 14.46 29.54
C THR A 124 13.90 13.71 29.67
N ALA A 125 13.94 12.46 30.10
CA ALA A 125 12.74 11.65 30.32
C ALA A 125 11.72 12.37 31.22
N GLU A 126 12.19 13.08 32.26
CA GLU A 126 11.34 13.87 33.17
C GLU A 126 10.60 15.01 32.44
N ASN A 127 11.32 15.80 31.64
CA ASN A 127 10.72 16.92 30.90
C ASN A 127 9.76 16.40 29.83
N ILE A 128 10.13 15.33 29.12
CA ILE A 128 9.30 14.68 28.12
C ILE A 128 7.99 14.20 28.76
N THR A 129 8.07 13.42 29.84
CA THR A 129 6.88 12.90 30.54
C THR A 129 5.97 14.03 30.97
N ARG A 130 6.51 15.08 31.61
CA ARG A 130 5.72 16.23 32.06
C ARG A 130 5.05 16.95 30.90
N CYS A 131 5.81 17.36 29.88
CA CYS A 131 5.28 18.16 28.78
C CYS A 131 4.27 17.40 27.93
N VAL A 132 4.53 16.11 27.69
CA VAL A 132 3.59 15.26 26.93
C VAL A 132 2.29 15.07 27.70
N SER A 133 2.36 14.79 29.01
CA SER A 133 1.16 14.62 29.83
C SER A 133 0.31 15.88 29.96
N GLU A 134 0.95 17.05 29.97
CA GLU A 134 0.26 18.35 30.07
C GLU A 134 -0.35 18.81 28.75
N LYS A 135 0.34 18.63 27.64
CA LYS A 135 -0.03 19.23 26.34
C LYS A 135 -0.75 18.26 25.39
N TYR A 136 -0.38 16.99 25.44
CA TYR A 136 -0.93 15.97 24.55
C TYR A 136 -1.62 14.86 25.34
N PRO A 137 -2.94 14.91 25.51
CA PRO A 137 -3.68 13.76 26.00
C PRO A 137 -3.55 12.59 25.03
N MET A 138 -3.70 11.38 25.53
CA MET A 138 -3.44 10.06 24.93
C MET A 138 -3.64 9.88 23.40
N ASN A 139 -4.46 10.67 22.78
CA ASN A 139 -4.88 10.46 21.39
C ASN A 139 -4.05 11.25 20.36
N TYR A 140 -3.04 11.99 20.77
CA TYR A 140 -2.33 12.90 19.89
C TYR A 140 -0.88 12.51 19.58
N LEU A 141 -0.35 11.54 20.31
CA LEU A 141 0.95 10.92 19.99
C LEU A 141 0.70 9.47 19.60
N TRP A 142 1.41 9.03 18.58
CA TRP A 142 1.35 7.65 18.14
C TRP A 142 2.19 6.72 19.01
N LEU A 143 3.13 7.29 19.79
CA LEU A 143 3.95 6.61 20.78
C LEU A 143 4.72 5.41 20.22
N GLU A 144 5.48 5.65 19.16
CA GLU A 144 6.31 4.62 18.54
C GLU A 144 7.45 4.15 19.43
N ALA A 145 8.00 5.03 20.29
CA ALA A 145 8.85 4.63 21.39
C ALA A 145 8.03 4.33 22.65
N GLN A 146 8.44 3.29 23.37
CA GLN A 146 7.67 2.78 24.51
C GLN A 146 7.86 3.56 25.80
N THR A 147 8.99 4.29 25.92
CA THR A 147 9.33 4.99 27.15
C THR A 147 9.86 6.41 26.89
N ALA A 148 9.74 7.27 27.91
CA ALA A 148 10.31 8.62 27.85
C ALA A 148 11.85 8.62 27.69
N GLU A 149 12.53 7.62 28.23
CA GLU A 149 13.98 7.42 28.08
C GLU A 149 14.37 7.07 26.65
N GLU A 150 13.51 6.35 25.92
CA GLU A 150 13.71 6.09 24.50
C GLU A 150 13.57 7.37 23.68
N TYR A 151 12.56 8.19 23.94
CA TYR A 151 12.43 9.51 23.31
C TYR A 151 13.57 10.45 23.70
N GLU A 152 14.09 10.41 24.92
CA GLU A 152 15.31 11.17 25.30
C GLU A 152 16.50 10.82 24.40
N LYS A 153 16.68 9.53 24.07
CA LYS A 153 17.74 9.09 23.14
C LYS A 153 17.47 9.55 21.71
N LEU A 154 16.22 9.42 21.25
CA LEU A 154 15.81 9.83 19.92
C LEU A 154 15.93 11.34 19.71
N GLY A 155 15.71 12.15 20.72
CA GLY A 155 15.86 13.61 20.66
C GLY A 155 17.29 14.09 20.39
N LYS A 156 18.27 13.18 20.40
CA LYS A 156 19.68 13.46 20.05
C LYS A 156 20.00 13.15 18.59
N ILE A 157 19.05 12.62 17.84
CA ILE A 157 19.20 12.29 16.42
C ILE A 157 19.28 13.59 15.61
N SER A 158 20.19 13.61 14.66
CA SER A 158 20.45 14.77 13.80
C SER A 158 20.50 14.44 12.32
N THR A 159 20.60 13.17 11.95
CA THR A 159 20.70 12.72 10.55
C THR A 159 19.64 11.67 10.19
N ALA A 160 19.40 11.50 8.91
CA ALA A 160 18.50 10.48 8.38
C ALA A 160 18.99 9.06 8.71
N GLU A 161 20.31 8.84 8.65
CA GLU A 161 20.93 7.54 8.96
C GLU A 161 20.74 7.17 10.43
N GLU A 162 20.89 8.15 11.34
CA GLU A 162 20.63 7.94 12.77
C GLU A 162 19.15 7.62 13.04
N LEU A 163 18.23 8.31 12.34
CA LEU A 163 16.79 8.01 12.42
C LEU A 163 16.49 6.58 11.95
N ILE A 164 16.99 6.19 10.79
CA ILE A 164 16.80 4.85 10.23
C ILE A 164 17.27 3.78 11.21
N LYS A 165 18.46 3.95 11.78
CA LYS A 165 18.99 3.01 12.76
C LYS A 165 18.14 2.95 14.03
N ALA A 166 17.69 4.08 14.54
CA ALA A 166 16.86 4.12 15.73
C ALA A 166 15.49 3.45 15.48
N THR A 167 14.92 3.66 14.30
CA THR A 167 13.67 2.99 13.91
C THR A 167 13.85 1.49 13.73
N GLU A 168 14.98 1.03 13.20
CA GLU A 168 15.30 -0.39 13.12
C GLU A 168 15.35 -1.04 14.51
N ASP A 169 15.99 -0.40 15.49
CA ASP A 169 16.06 -0.90 16.86
C ASP A 169 14.69 -0.98 17.53
N LEU A 170 13.83 0.01 17.32
CA LEU A 170 12.45 0.01 17.81
C LEU A 170 11.61 -1.08 17.14
N PHE A 171 11.73 -1.22 15.83
CA PHE A 171 11.05 -2.24 15.06
C PHE A 171 11.41 -3.65 15.53
N ARG A 172 12.71 -3.89 15.80
CA ARG A 172 13.21 -5.16 16.35
C ARG A 172 12.55 -5.49 17.69
N LYS A 173 12.44 -4.52 18.58
CA LYS A 173 11.74 -4.70 19.86
C LYS A 173 10.26 -5.05 19.67
N ARG A 174 9.59 -4.37 18.74
CA ARG A 174 8.18 -4.66 18.42
C ARG A 174 8.02 -6.07 17.87
N LEU A 175 8.90 -6.47 16.97
CA LEU A 175 8.91 -7.82 16.40
C LEU A 175 9.07 -8.89 17.49
N GLU A 176 9.98 -8.67 18.46
CA GLU A 176 10.17 -9.56 19.61
C GLU A 176 8.90 -9.64 20.50
N LEU A 177 8.25 -8.51 20.77
CA LEU A 177 7.00 -8.47 21.52
C LEU A 177 5.87 -9.26 20.83
N CYS A 178 5.83 -9.24 19.50
CA CYS A 178 4.87 -9.96 18.67
C CYS A 178 5.24 -11.43 18.45
N GLY A 179 6.33 -11.92 19.03
CA GLY A 179 6.80 -13.29 18.79
C GLY A 179 7.20 -13.55 17.34
N GLY A 180 7.73 -12.54 16.64
CA GLY A 180 8.17 -12.63 15.25
C GLY A 180 7.05 -12.49 14.19
N GLN A 181 5.84 -12.14 14.59
CA GLN A 181 4.68 -11.99 13.68
C GLN A 181 4.23 -10.54 13.61
N LEU A 182 4.76 -9.80 12.65
CA LEU A 182 4.46 -8.41 12.40
C LEU A 182 4.12 -8.19 10.92
N ILE A 183 3.11 -7.37 10.67
CA ILE A 183 2.74 -6.89 9.33
C ILE A 183 2.99 -5.39 9.33
N PRO A 184 4.08 -4.92 8.79
CA PRO A 184 4.31 -3.49 8.64
C PRO A 184 3.38 -2.93 7.57
N CYS A 185 2.92 -1.72 7.80
CA CYS A 185 2.10 -0.96 6.90
C CYS A 185 2.69 0.43 6.79
N ASP A 186 3.36 0.70 5.70
CA ASP A 186 4.07 1.97 5.49
C ASP A 186 3.70 2.62 4.17
N SER A 187 3.57 3.95 4.21
CA SER A 187 3.40 4.79 3.02
C SER A 187 4.71 4.97 2.25
N TYR A 188 5.82 4.54 2.82
CA TYR A 188 7.16 4.64 2.22
C TYR A 188 7.80 3.27 2.05
N GLY A 189 8.24 2.94 0.85
CA GLY A 189 8.99 1.72 0.58
C GLY A 189 10.35 1.61 1.31
N LEU A 190 10.76 2.66 2.02
CA LEU A 190 11.99 2.71 2.79
C LEU A 190 12.14 1.55 3.78
N ALA A 191 11.05 1.19 4.44
CA ALA A 191 11.05 0.17 5.46
C ALA A 191 11.31 -1.24 4.92
N PHE A 192 11.04 -1.51 3.64
CA PHE A 192 11.07 -2.87 3.07
C PHE A 192 12.45 -3.54 3.18
N GLN A 193 13.54 -2.79 3.10
CA GLN A 193 14.86 -3.37 3.31
C GLN A 193 15.07 -3.79 4.76
N THR A 194 14.75 -2.91 5.71
CA THR A 194 14.82 -3.21 7.13
C THR A 194 13.93 -4.37 7.50
N GLU A 195 12.68 -4.37 7.03
CA GLU A 195 11.72 -5.45 7.22
C GLU A 195 12.26 -6.79 6.71
N THR A 196 12.85 -6.79 5.52
CA THR A 196 13.46 -7.98 4.92
C THR A 196 14.64 -8.48 5.75
N SER A 197 15.50 -7.58 6.24
CA SER A 197 16.66 -7.94 7.07
C SER A 197 16.24 -8.54 8.40
N LEU A 198 15.10 -8.13 8.94
CA LEU A 198 14.52 -8.63 10.19
C LEU A 198 13.70 -9.91 10.03
N GLY A 199 13.51 -10.40 8.81
CA GLY A 199 12.80 -11.64 8.53
C GLY A 199 11.28 -11.52 8.54
N ILE A 200 10.74 -10.35 8.27
CA ILE A 200 9.30 -10.13 8.10
C ILE A 200 8.77 -10.96 6.93
N LYS A 201 7.57 -11.49 7.08
CA LYS A 201 6.93 -12.37 6.09
C LYS A 201 5.94 -11.67 5.16
N TYR A 202 5.54 -10.45 5.50
CA TYR A 202 4.50 -9.73 4.78
C TYR A 202 4.96 -8.31 4.47
N PHE A 203 4.80 -7.89 3.23
CA PHE A 203 5.04 -6.50 2.81
C PHE A 203 3.70 -5.89 2.47
N MET A 204 3.33 -4.81 3.12
CA MET A 204 2.02 -4.19 2.96
C MET A 204 2.17 -2.68 2.77
N PRO A 205 2.46 -2.21 1.54
CA PRO A 205 2.48 -0.78 1.27
C PRO A 205 1.09 -0.17 1.53
N GLU A 206 1.09 0.96 2.19
CA GLU A 206 -0.07 1.81 2.33
C GLU A 206 -0.25 2.64 1.07
N ILE A 207 -1.40 2.53 0.46
CA ILE A 207 -1.69 3.12 -0.85
C ILE A 207 -3.06 3.77 -0.79
N GLY A 208 -3.13 5.01 -1.22
CA GLY A 208 -4.38 5.74 -1.25
C GLY A 208 -4.21 7.12 -1.87
N ALA A 209 -5.14 8.01 -1.61
CA ALA A 209 -5.13 9.34 -2.19
C ALA A 209 -3.95 10.20 -1.73
N GLN A 210 -3.42 9.95 -0.55
CA GLN A 210 -2.31 10.71 0.03
C GLN A 210 -0.94 10.15 -0.32
N THR A 211 -0.88 8.87 -0.64
CA THR A 211 0.39 8.24 -1.00
C THR A 211 0.73 8.50 -2.46
N ILE A 212 1.99 8.46 -2.74
CA ILE A 212 2.54 8.74 -4.06
C ILE A 212 3.26 7.52 -4.61
N ASP A 213 3.42 7.50 -5.91
CA ASP A 213 4.24 6.49 -6.58
C ASP A 213 3.80 5.05 -6.32
N THR A 214 2.49 4.78 -6.39
CA THR A 214 1.91 3.44 -6.16
C THR A 214 2.59 2.34 -6.96
N ARG A 215 2.95 2.59 -8.23
CA ARG A 215 3.69 1.62 -9.05
C ARG A 215 5.05 1.26 -8.45
N VAL A 216 5.75 2.26 -7.89
CA VAL A 216 7.04 2.06 -7.22
C VAL A 216 6.87 1.19 -5.98
N GLN A 217 5.88 1.50 -5.17
CA GLN A 217 5.61 0.75 -3.94
C GLN A 217 5.22 -0.71 -4.22
N ILE A 218 4.36 -0.94 -5.20
CA ILE A 218 3.98 -2.30 -5.61
C ILE A 218 5.16 -3.05 -6.22
N ALA A 219 5.93 -2.42 -7.10
CA ALA A 219 7.12 -3.04 -7.69
C ALA A 219 8.15 -3.44 -6.62
N TYR A 220 8.30 -2.62 -5.60
CA TYR A 220 9.22 -2.89 -4.49
C TYR A 220 8.68 -3.99 -3.56
N ALA A 221 7.44 -3.90 -3.10
CA ALA A 221 6.83 -4.93 -2.26
C ALA A 221 6.81 -6.29 -2.97
N ARG A 222 6.43 -6.33 -4.25
CA ARG A 222 6.43 -7.54 -5.07
C ARG A 222 7.84 -8.12 -5.23
N GLY A 223 8.82 -7.29 -5.55
CA GLY A 223 10.22 -7.71 -5.70
C GLY A 223 10.78 -8.32 -4.42
N MET A 224 10.57 -7.66 -3.27
CA MET A 224 11.03 -8.15 -1.98
C MET A 224 10.30 -9.42 -1.55
N ALA A 225 9.00 -9.52 -1.76
CA ALA A 225 8.24 -10.73 -1.45
C ALA A 225 8.72 -11.94 -2.28
N ARG A 226 8.97 -11.75 -3.58
CA ARG A 226 9.48 -12.79 -4.47
C ARG A 226 10.87 -13.27 -4.06
N THR A 227 11.77 -12.36 -3.73
CA THR A 227 13.15 -12.71 -3.32
C THR A 227 13.17 -13.50 -2.04
N LYS A 228 12.21 -13.32 -1.16
CA LYS A 228 12.09 -14.03 0.13
C LYS A 228 11.12 -15.19 0.11
N ASN A 229 10.43 -15.42 -1.02
CA ASN A 229 9.34 -16.39 -1.11
C ASN A 229 8.30 -16.18 0.00
N THR A 230 7.88 -14.94 0.13
CA THR A 230 6.88 -14.47 1.10
C THR A 230 5.73 -13.81 0.36
N SER A 231 4.85 -13.14 1.08
CA SER A 231 3.65 -12.50 0.53
C SER A 231 3.72 -10.98 0.60
N PHE A 232 3.07 -10.31 -0.34
CA PHE A 232 2.74 -8.90 -0.19
C PHE A 232 1.25 -8.67 -0.34
N GLY A 233 0.76 -7.61 0.29
CA GLY A 233 -0.60 -7.14 0.17
C GLY A 233 -0.65 -5.65 -0.12
N VAL A 234 -1.85 -5.10 -0.16
CA VAL A 234 -2.10 -3.67 -0.28
C VAL A 234 -2.94 -3.23 0.91
N TYR A 235 -2.53 -2.18 1.57
CA TYR A 235 -3.32 -1.48 2.56
C TYR A 235 -3.86 -0.20 1.92
N TYR A 236 -5.15 -0.15 1.68
CA TYR A 236 -5.78 0.95 0.98
C TYR A 236 -6.29 2.00 1.97
N GLU A 237 -5.91 3.26 1.74
CA GLU A 237 -6.49 4.41 2.41
C GLU A 237 -7.75 4.87 1.67
N PRO A 238 -8.97 4.63 2.19
CA PRO A 238 -10.21 5.03 1.51
C PRO A 238 -10.57 6.49 1.73
N TRP A 239 -9.67 7.30 2.22
CA TRP A 239 -9.86 8.72 2.52
C TRP A 239 -8.81 9.59 1.81
N GLY A 240 -9.07 10.86 1.69
CA GLY A 240 -8.14 11.82 1.11
C GLY A 240 -8.18 13.11 1.88
N GLY A 241 -7.03 13.55 2.40
CA GLY A 241 -6.93 14.72 3.22
C GLY A 241 -7.10 14.41 4.70
N ASN A 242 -8.07 15.00 5.38
CA ASN A 242 -8.29 14.73 6.79
C ASN A 242 -9.02 13.39 6.99
N PRO A 243 -8.38 12.36 7.58
CA PRO A 243 -8.94 11.02 7.70
C PRO A 243 -10.22 10.96 8.53
N PHE A 244 -10.34 11.81 9.53
CA PHE A 244 -11.49 11.81 10.42
C PHE A 244 -12.73 12.45 9.80
N SER A 245 -12.59 13.15 8.72
CA SER A 245 -13.67 13.86 8.07
C SER A 245 -14.06 13.26 6.72
N THR A 246 -13.19 12.47 6.10
CA THR A 246 -13.39 11.93 4.76
C THR A 246 -13.55 10.42 4.71
N CYS A 247 -13.32 9.71 5.82
CA CYS A 247 -13.48 8.26 5.88
C CYS A 247 -14.94 7.80 5.96
N CYS A 248 -15.88 8.70 6.24
CA CYS A 248 -17.30 8.38 6.34
C CYS A 248 -18.09 9.02 5.21
N TYR A 249 -19.02 8.26 4.65
CA TYR A 249 -19.97 8.79 3.69
C TYR A 249 -21.15 9.42 4.43
N HIS A 250 -21.43 10.69 4.15
CA HIS A 250 -22.52 11.42 4.82
C HIS A 250 -23.72 11.60 3.88
N ARG A 251 -24.79 10.87 4.14
CA ARG A 251 -26.03 10.93 3.38
C ARG A 251 -26.65 12.35 3.33
N GLU A 252 -26.52 13.09 4.41
CA GLU A 252 -27.12 14.44 4.54
C GLU A 252 -26.64 15.43 3.47
N ASN A 253 -25.49 15.17 2.89
CA ASN A 253 -24.91 16.05 1.88
C ASN A 253 -25.23 15.61 0.45
N GLU A 254 -25.85 14.45 0.26
CA GLU A 254 -26.06 13.81 -1.05
C GLU A 254 -24.79 13.78 -1.93
N ASN A 255 -23.65 13.95 -1.29
CA ASN A 255 -22.34 14.10 -1.88
C ASN A 255 -21.47 12.95 -1.38
N GLU A 256 -20.91 12.18 -2.28
CA GLU A 256 -20.06 11.05 -1.95
C GLU A 256 -18.78 11.42 -1.19
N TRP A 257 -18.44 12.70 -1.17
CA TRP A 257 -17.32 13.23 -0.38
C TRP A 257 -17.72 13.54 1.06
N GLY A 258 -18.99 13.68 1.34
CA GLY A 258 -19.57 13.82 2.68
C GLY A 258 -19.14 15.03 3.48
N ILE A 259 -18.42 15.99 2.91
CA ILE A 259 -17.76 17.02 3.68
C ILE A 259 -17.99 18.38 3.08
N LYS A 260 -18.66 19.22 3.85
CA LYS A 260 -18.78 20.63 3.53
C LYS A 260 -17.68 21.43 4.22
N GLY A 261 -16.91 22.15 3.45
CA GLY A 261 -16.16 23.31 3.93
C GLY A 261 -14.96 23.02 4.80
N LEU A 262 -14.31 21.91 4.63
CA LEU A 262 -13.10 21.61 5.39
C LEU A 262 -11.85 22.33 4.89
N GLY A 263 -11.90 22.99 3.73
CA GLY A 263 -10.70 23.59 3.12
C GLY A 263 -9.60 22.56 2.90
N ASP A 264 -10.00 21.30 2.74
CA ASP A 264 -9.09 20.19 2.58
C ASP A 264 -8.58 20.17 1.15
N LEU A 265 -7.29 20.39 0.98
CA LEU A 265 -6.62 20.39 -0.32
C LEU A 265 -6.85 19.09 -1.10
N ALA A 266 -7.05 17.97 -0.43
CA ALA A 266 -7.35 16.69 -1.08
C ALA A 266 -8.68 16.71 -1.83
N PHE A 267 -9.65 17.51 -1.40
CA PHE A 267 -10.92 17.71 -2.13
C PHE A 267 -10.77 18.61 -3.34
N GLU A 268 -9.84 19.53 -3.29
CA GLU A 268 -9.52 20.40 -4.41
C GLU A 268 -8.61 19.70 -5.41
N THR A 269 -8.04 18.54 -5.06
CA THR A 269 -7.20 17.76 -5.95
C THR A 269 -8.04 17.22 -7.09
N LYS A 270 -7.63 17.56 -8.30
CA LYS A 270 -8.33 17.20 -9.53
C LYS A 270 -7.78 15.90 -10.11
N GLY A 271 -8.52 15.35 -11.04
CA GLY A 271 -8.13 14.18 -11.78
C GLY A 271 -8.49 12.87 -11.10
N CYS A 272 -8.30 11.79 -11.82
CA CYS A 272 -8.72 10.44 -11.44
C CYS A 272 -8.00 9.87 -10.22
N ASN A 273 -6.90 10.46 -9.83
CA ASN A 273 -6.10 10.07 -8.68
C ASN A 273 -6.27 11.04 -7.50
N GLY A 274 -7.18 11.99 -7.61
CA GLY A 274 -7.40 12.97 -6.56
C GLY A 274 -8.28 12.43 -5.44
N GLY A 275 -7.81 12.50 -4.19
CA GLY A 275 -8.55 12.09 -3.00
C GLY A 275 -9.12 10.68 -3.06
N SER A 276 -10.14 10.41 -2.27
CA SER A 276 -10.81 9.10 -2.19
C SER A 276 -11.82 8.89 -3.31
N SER A 277 -11.44 9.00 -4.58
CA SER A 277 -12.38 8.76 -5.66
C SER A 277 -12.81 7.29 -5.74
N ARG A 278 -14.04 7.03 -6.17
CA ARG A 278 -14.56 5.68 -6.44
C ARG A 278 -13.72 4.98 -7.52
N SER A 279 -13.34 5.74 -8.54
CA SER A 279 -12.48 5.24 -9.61
C SER A 279 -11.10 4.85 -9.08
N LEU A 280 -10.50 5.63 -8.18
CA LEU A 280 -9.20 5.29 -7.58
C LEU A 280 -9.31 4.01 -6.75
N GLN A 281 -10.29 3.89 -5.87
CA GLN A 281 -10.52 2.67 -5.09
C GLN A 281 -10.65 1.43 -5.97
N LYS A 282 -11.49 1.50 -7.01
CA LYS A 282 -11.66 0.41 -7.98
C LYS A 282 -10.33 0.01 -8.62
N ARG A 283 -9.57 0.98 -9.11
CA ARG A 283 -8.31 0.71 -9.82
C ARG A 283 -7.22 0.20 -8.89
N ILE A 284 -7.12 0.69 -7.66
CA ILE A 284 -6.15 0.19 -6.68
C ILE A 284 -6.45 -1.27 -6.31
N GLN A 285 -7.70 -1.62 -6.07
CA GLN A 285 -8.09 -3.00 -5.77
C GLN A 285 -7.77 -3.93 -6.95
N LEU A 286 -8.14 -3.54 -8.15
CA LEU A 286 -7.85 -4.31 -9.36
C LEU A 286 -6.34 -4.41 -9.62
N TYR A 287 -5.63 -3.29 -9.54
CA TYR A 287 -4.19 -3.27 -9.76
C TYR A 287 -3.46 -4.13 -8.73
N GLY A 288 -3.72 -3.97 -7.44
CA GLY A 288 -3.12 -4.81 -6.41
C GLY A 288 -3.35 -6.29 -6.68
N TYR A 289 -4.59 -6.67 -6.98
CA TYR A 289 -4.95 -8.06 -7.27
C TYR A 289 -4.20 -8.62 -8.49
N PHE A 290 -4.27 -7.95 -9.63
CA PHE A 290 -3.61 -8.41 -10.85
C PHE A 290 -2.09 -8.25 -10.81
N ALA A 291 -1.56 -7.29 -10.04
CA ALA A 291 -0.13 -7.15 -9.80
C ALA A 291 0.46 -8.22 -8.86
N GLY A 292 -0.37 -9.13 -8.36
CA GLY A 292 0.09 -10.30 -7.63
C GLY A 292 -0.03 -10.21 -6.10
N ALA A 293 -0.69 -9.17 -5.55
CA ALA A 293 -0.94 -9.09 -4.11
C ALA A 293 -1.74 -10.30 -3.62
N ASP A 294 -1.35 -10.87 -2.49
CA ASP A 294 -2.01 -12.02 -1.88
C ASP A 294 -3.17 -11.60 -0.99
N PHE A 295 -3.19 -10.35 -0.56
CA PHE A 295 -4.27 -9.80 0.24
C PHE A 295 -4.45 -8.30 0.03
N ILE A 296 -5.65 -7.83 0.35
CA ILE A 296 -5.99 -6.40 0.45
C ILE A 296 -6.63 -6.16 1.81
N SER A 297 -6.27 -5.05 2.41
CA SER A 297 -6.91 -4.49 3.59
C SER A 297 -7.18 -3.01 3.39
N GLU A 298 -8.00 -2.41 4.25
CA GLU A 298 -8.35 -0.99 4.15
C GLU A 298 -8.25 -0.31 5.50
N GLU A 299 -7.72 0.89 5.51
CA GLU A 299 -7.84 1.76 6.66
C GLU A 299 -9.27 2.28 6.78
N TRP A 300 -9.88 2.20 7.97
CA TRP A 300 -11.25 2.66 8.20
C TRP A 300 -12.31 2.15 7.20
N GLY A 301 -12.02 1.03 6.52
CA GLY A 301 -12.88 0.51 5.45
C GLY A 301 -14.34 0.31 5.81
N MET A 302 -14.66 0.08 7.08
CA MET A 302 -16.05 -0.01 7.53
C MET A 302 -16.80 1.32 7.50
N CYS A 303 -16.09 2.45 7.57
CA CYS A 303 -16.69 3.78 7.60
C CYS A 303 -17.26 4.20 6.26
N ASN A 304 -16.78 3.64 5.15
CA ASN A 304 -17.28 3.94 3.81
C ASN A 304 -18.07 2.81 3.17
N THR A 305 -18.28 1.70 3.88
CA THR A 305 -19.04 0.54 3.36
C THR A 305 -20.53 0.75 3.44
N PHE A 306 -21.02 1.32 4.53
CA PHE A 306 -22.42 1.60 4.77
C PHE A 306 -22.63 3.09 5.04
N TYR A 307 -23.81 3.60 4.67
CA TYR A 307 -24.18 4.99 4.98
C TYR A 307 -24.29 5.24 6.49
N ASP A 308 -24.79 4.26 7.20
CA ASP A 308 -24.90 4.27 8.66
C ASP A 308 -24.95 2.83 9.20
N TRP A 309 -24.86 2.68 10.51
CA TRP A 309 -24.90 1.38 11.18
C TRP A 309 -26.27 1.02 11.73
N LYS A 310 -27.30 1.66 11.24
CA LYS A 310 -28.70 1.36 11.60
C LYS A 310 -29.40 0.59 10.51
N ASP A 311 -29.38 1.13 9.30
CA ASP A 311 -30.06 0.55 8.16
C ASP A 311 -29.13 -0.28 7.28
N PHE A 312 -27.82 -0.09 7.42
CA PHE A 312 -26.79 -0.81 6.66
C PHE A 312 -26.98 -0.76 5.14
N GLU A 313 -27.47 0.37 4.65
CA GLU A 313 -27.54 0.59 3.20
C GLU A 313 -26.12 0.78 2.66
N ILE A 314 -25.82 0.07 1.56
CA ILE A 314 -24.47 0.04 0.99
C ILE A 314 -24.19 1.35 0.27
N THR A 315 -23.03 1.94 0.52
CA THR A 315 -22.55 3.14 -0.19
C THR A 315 -22.06 2.78 -1.60
N PRO A 316 -21.84 3.78 -2.48
CA PRO A 316 -21.15 3.55 -3.74
C PRO A 316 -19.75 2.94 -3.59
N TYR A 317 -19.02 3.23 -2.51
CA TYR A 317 -17.74 2.60 -2.19
C TYR A 317 -17.90 1.15 -1.75
N GLY A 318 -18.90 0.86 -0.92
CA GLY A 318 -19.27 -0.51 -0.58
C GLY A 318 -19.64 -1.34 -1.81
N GLN A 319 -20.33 -0.74 -2.77
CA GLN A 319 -20.66 -1.42 -4.03
C GLN A 319 -19.41 -1.80 -4.84
N ILE A 320 -18.39 -0.94 -4.89
CA ILE A 320 -17.11 -1.24 -5.54
C ILE A 320 -16.46 -2.46 -4.90
N LYS A 321 -16.46 -2.55 -3.57
CA LYS A 321 -15.93 -3.72 -2.84
C LYS A 321 -16.65 -5.00 -3.23
N LEU A 322 -17.99 -4.98 -3.27
CA LEU A 322 -18.79 -6.14 -3.70
C LEU A 322 -18.49 -6.54 -5.14
N ASP A 323 -18.35 -5.58 -6.03
CA ASP A 323 -18.06 -5.86 -7.43
C ASP A 323 -16.64 -6.41 -7.59
N PHE A 324 -15.68 -5.93 -6.80
CA PHE A 324 -14.36 -6.52 -6.72
C PHE A 324 -14.37 -7.97 -6.20
N LEU A 325 -15.12 -8.26 -5.13
CA LEU A 325 -15.27 -9.63 -4.61
C LEU A 325 -15.91 -10.59 -5.64
N LYS A 326 -16.88 -10.12 -6.43
CA LYS A 326 -17.44 -10.90 -7.56
C LYS A 326 -16.37 -11.15 -8.64
N LEU A 327 -15.55 -10.16 -8.91
CA LEU A 327 -14.51 -10.25 -9.95
C LEU A 327 -13.41 -11.24 -9.57
N ILE A 328 -12.94 -11.28 -8.33
CA ILE A 328 -11.92 -12.24 -7.90
C ILE A 328 -12.42 -13.69 -7.96
N LYS A 329 -13.72 -13.92 -7.75
CA LYS A 329 -14.35 -15.23 -7.98
C LYS A 329 -14.41 -15.61 -9.45
N LYS A 330 -14.63 -14.63 -10.32
CA LYS A 330 -14.66 -14.83 -11.78
C LYS A 330 -13.26 -15.11 -12.35
N TYR A 331 -12.24 -14.51 -11.77
CA TYR A 331 -10.85 -14.62 -12.18
C TYR A 331 -9.95 -14.99 -10.98
N PRO A 332 -9.97 -16.24 -10.53
CA PRO A 332 -9.17 -16.66 -9.38
C PRO A 332 -7.67 -16.58 -9.66
N LYS A 333 -6.84 -16.56 -8.61
CA LYS A 333 -5.37 -16.38 -8.70
C LYS A 333 -4.69 -17.37 -9.64
N GLU A 334 -5.12 -18.61 -9.66
CA GLU A 334 -4.63 -19.66 -10.54
C GLU A 334 -4.86 -19.35 -12.03
N ASP A 335 -5.95 -18.67 -12.35
CA ASP A 335 -6.29 -18.31 -13.74
C ASP A 335 -5.61 -17.02 -14.21
N ILE A 336 -5.28 -16.12 -13.29
CA ILE A 336 -4.62 -14.85 -13.65
C ILE A 336 -3.10 -14.92 -13.58
N GLY A 337 -2.54 -15.88 -12.83
CA GLY A 337 -1.10 -15.99 -12.65
C GLY A 337 -0.47 -14.79 -11.96
N THR A 338 0.82 -14.59 -12.19
CA THR A 338 1.59 -13.49 -11.62
C THR A 338 2.19 -12.59 -12.71
N PRO A 339 2.47 -11.32 -12.44
CA PRO A 339 3.12 -10.43 -13.39
C PRO A 339 4.45 -11.00 -13.90
N TYR A 340 4.65 -10.90 -15.20
CA TYR A 340 5.93 -11.19 -15.84
C TYR A 340 6.84 -9.98 -15.75
N THR A 341 7.86 -10.06 -14.94
CA THR A 341 8.82 -8.98 -14.68
C THR A 341 10.22 -9.42 -15.03
N PRO A 342 10.60 -9.38 -16.31
CA PRO A 342 11.94 -9.81 -16.75
C PRO A 342 13.05 -8.85 -16.31
N VAL A 343 12.71 -7.67 -15.83
CA VAL A 343 13.65 -6.62 -15.39
C VAL A 343 13.50 -6.37 -13.91
N ALA A 344 14.62 -6.29 -13.20
CA ALA A 344 14.69 -5.79 -11.84
C ALA A 344 15.56 -4.55 -11.75
N VAL A 345 15.10 -3.53 -11.04
CA VAL A 345 15.92 -2.42 -10.55
C VAL A 345 16.58 -2.87 -9.26
N VAL A 346 17.91 -2.77 -9.20
CA VAL A 346 18.67 -3.25 -8.06
C VAL A 346 19.25 -2.10 -7.25
N LEU A 347 18.85 -2.05 -5.99
CA LEU A 347 19.29 -1.04 -5.01
C LEU A 347 20.49 -1.53 -4.21
N PRO A 348 21.34 -0.62 -3.71
CA PRO A 348 22.46 -0.97 -2.84
C PRO A 348 21.97 -1.50 -1.49
N LYS A 349 22.72 -2.44 -0.93
CA LYS A 349 22.44 -3.04 0.38
C LYS A 349 22.44 -2.06 1.54
N ASP A 350 23.28 -1.02 1.43
CA ASP A 350 23.52 -0.06 2.52
C ASP A 350 22.65 1.20 2.40
N LEU A 351 21.74 1.22 1.45
CA LEU A 351 20.88 2.38 1.23
C LEU A 351 19.43 2.02 1.49
N PHE A 352 18.90 2.60 2.54
CA PHE A 352 17.53 2.40 2.96
C PHE A 352 16.57 3.09 2.01
N GLY A 353 16.15 2.34 1.00
CA GLY A 353 14.97 2.59 0.25
C GLY A 353 14.90 3.88 -0.55
N ILE A 354 13.72 4.10 -1.01
CA ILE A 354 13.27 5.18 -1.87
C ILE A 354 12.41 6.18 -1.12
N ALA A 355 12.52 6.17 0.19
CA ALA A 355 11.84 7.17 1.00
C ALA A 355 12.23 8.55 0.52
N GLY A 356 11.24 9.40 0.48
CA GLY A 356 11.42 10.73 0.00
C GLY A 356 11.66 10.82 -1.50
N LEU A 357 11.05 9.97 -2.32
CA LEU A 357 10.91 10.24 -3.76
C LEU A 357 10.19 11.58 -3.97
N ASP A 358 9.26 11.88 -3.08
CA ASP A 358 8.57 13.16 -2.99
C ASP A 358 9.46 14.29 -2.46
N ASP A 359 10.38 13.98 -1.57
CA ASP A 359 11.38 14.92 -1.03
C ASP A 359 12.59 15.15 -1.94
N GLY A 360 12.49 14.76 -3.20
CA GLY A 360 13.58 14.60 -4.15
C GLY A 360 14.70 15.63 -4.12
N GLU A 361 14.42 16.88 -3.79
CA GLU A 361 15.40 17.95 -3.71
C GLU A 361 15.80 18.32 -2.28
N LYS A 362 15.04 17.93 -1.28
CA LYS A 362 15.26 18.36 0.11
C LYS A 362 16.43 17.68 0.79
N GLN A 363 16.91 16.56 0.24
CA GLN A 363 18.04 15.82 0.82
C GLN A 363 17.79 15.36 2.27
N THR A 364 16.53 15.10 2.57
CA THR A 364 16.08 14.70 3.91
C THR A 364 15.19 13.47 3.84
N ILE A 365 15.03 12.81 4.96
CA ILE A 365 13.96 11.88 5.23
C ILE A 365 13.16 12.37 6.43
N LEU A 366 11.88 12.62 6.27
CA LEU A 366 11.00 13.12 7.32
C LEU A 366 11.57 14.36 8.05
N GLY A 367 12.29 15.21 7.32
CA GLY A 367 12.95 16.40 7.84
C GLY A 367 14.39 16.22 8.34
N PHE A 368 14.85 14.99 8.53
CA PHE A 368 16.23 14.70 8.93
C PHE A 368 17.15 14.65 7.70
N PRO A 369 18.28 15.39 7.69
CA PRO A 369 19.16 15.42 6.54
C PRO A 369 19.97 14.13 6.41
N PHE A 370 20.19 13.70 5.16
CA PHE A 370 21.17 12.67 4.85
C PHE A 370 22.60 13.21 4.98
N ALA A 371 23.55 12.32 5.27
CA ALA A 371 24.95 12.65 5.15
C ALA A 371 25.31 13.07 3.71
N GLU A 372 26.29 13.94 3.56
CA GLU A 372 26.60 14.59 2.29
C GLU A 372 27.00 13.60 1.19
N ASP A 373 27.68 12.54 1.53
CA ASP A 373 28.06 11.44 0.64
C ASP A 373 26.89 10.53 0.22
N THR A 374 25.84 10.47 1.04
CA THR A 374 24.61 9.70 0.75
C THR A 374 23.70 10.43 -0.25
N VAL A 375 23.70 11.75 -0.22
CA VAL A 375 22.77 12.59 -1.01
C VAL A 375 22.87 12.33 -2.51
N GLU A 376 24.09 12.30 -3.05
CA GLU A 376 24.30 12.11 -4.50
C GLU A 376 23.85 10.71 -4.94
N LYS A 377 24.13 9.70 -4.13
CA LYS A 377 23.70 8.32 -4.36
C LYS A 377 22.18 8.22 -4.37
N MET A 378 21.51 8.83 -3.37
CA MET A 378 20.05 8.89 -3.31
C MET A 378 19.41 9.59 -4.51
N ARG A 379 20.01 10.68 -4.94
CA ARG A 379 19.55 11.45 -6.11
C ARG A 379 19.60 10.61 -7.39
N SER A 380 20.69 9.89 -7.59
CA SER A 380 20.85 8.99 -8.74
C SER A 380 19.80 7.86 -8.74
N ILE A 381 19.58 7.24 -7.58
CA ILE A 381 18.59 6.18 -7.41
C ILE A 381 17.17 6.69 -7.70
N ARG A 382 16.78 7.80 -7.09
CA ARG A 382 15.47 8.43 -7.32
C ARG A 382 15.23 8.74 -8.79
N LYS A 383 16.22 9.32 -9.46
CA LYS A 383 16.15 9.63 -10.88
C LYS A 383 15.93 8.37 -11.72
N GLY A 384 16.65 7.28 -11.44
CA GLY A 384 16.49 6.01 -12.15
C GLY A 384 15.12 5.39 -11.94
N ILE A 385 14.63 5.33 -10.69
CA ILE A 385 13.31 4.78 -10.38
C ILE A 385 12.20 5.62 -11.02
N LYS A 386 12.27 6.95 -10.89
CA LYS A 386 11.26 7.85 -11.48
C LYS A 386 11.19 7.71 -12.99
N ALA A 387 12.32 7.57 -13.66
CA ALA A 387 12.34 7.42 -15.11
C ALA A 387 11.62 6.15 -15.61
N LEU A 388 11.54 5.10 -14.77
CA LEU A 388 10.97 3.81 -15.14
C LEU A 388 9.53 3.61 -14.62
N LEU A 389 9.24 4.08 -13.42
CA LEU A 389 8.01 3.75 -12.70
C LEU A 389 7.13 4.94 -12.36
N SER A 390 7.67 6.16 -12.38
CA SER A 390 6.92 7.40 -12.18
C SER A 390 7.12 8.34 -13.36
N ASN A 391 6.18 9.22 -13.59
CA ASN A 391 6.35 10.30 -14.56
C ASN A 391 6.84 11.55 -13.84
N PRO A 392 8.02 12.10 -14.21
CA PRO A 392 8.52 13.34 -13.61
C PRO A 392 7.58 14.55 -13.76
N SER A 393 6.72 14.54 -14.77
CA SER A 393 5.74 15.63 -15.01
C SER A 393 4.54 15.58 -14.06
N ASP A 394 4.28 14.47 -13.38
CA ASP A 394 3.14 14.32 -12.47
C ASP A 394 3.37 15.04 -11.12
N MET A 395 4.51 15.70 -11.01
CA MET A 395 4.93 16.44 -9.82
C MET A 395 4.34 17.83 -9.70
N VAL A 396 3.61 18.30 -10.70
CA VAL A 396 3.24 19.73 -10.80
C VAL A 396 1.73 19.90 -10.71
N GLY A 397 1.29 20.72 -9.76
CA GLY A 397 -0.05 21.30 -9.77
C GLY A 397 -1.13 20.57 -8.98
N GLY A 398 -0.79 19.78 -7.97
CA GLY A 398 -1.77 19.17 -7.06
C GLY A 398 -2.48 17.94 -7.62
N GLU A 399 -2.06 17.43 -8.76
CA GLU A 399 -2.47 16.11 -9.22
C GLU A 399 -1.71 15.05 -8.42
N THR A 400 -2.44 14.08 -7.94
CA THR A 400 -1.82 12.98 -7.20
C THR A 400 -1.02 12.09 -8.13
N ARG A 401 0.15 11.70 -7.67
CA ARG A 401 1.10 10.81 -8.37
C ARG A 401 0.78 9.34 -8.18
N ASN A 402 -0.42 9.02 -7.78
CA ASN A 402 -0.77 7.71 -7.27
C ASN A 402 -0.54 6.59 -8.30
N ILE A 403 -1.37 6.50 -9.30
CA ILE A 403 -1.18 5.59 -10.42
C ILE A 403 -1.17 6.40 -11.71
N ILE A 404 -0.14 6.25 -12.52
CA ILE A 404 0.02 7.00 -13.77
C ILE A 404 -0.16 6.11 -15.00
N ASN A 405 -0.59 6.71 -16.09
CA ASN A 405 -0.46 6.12 -17.41
C ASN A 405 1.00 6.21 -17.87
N SER A 406 1.48 5.19 -18.56
CA SER A 406 2.86 5.15 -19.07
C SER A 406 2.98 4.14 -20.20
N ASP A 407 3.73 4.49 -21.24
CA ASP A 407 4.09 3.52 -22.29
C ASP A 407 5.14 2.52 -21.81
N ILE A 408 5.80 2.76 -20.67
CA ILE A 408 6.67 1.78 -20.02
C ILE A 408 5.80 0.79 -19.25
N PRO A 409 5.85 -0.50 -19.58
CA PRO A 409 5.05 -1.51 -18.90
C PRO A 409 5.42 -1.65 -17.42
N ASP A 410 4.44 -1.96 -16.58
CA ASP A 410 4.67 -2.28 -15.18
C ASP A 410 5.12 -3.75 -15.01
N CYS A 411 6.23 -4.06 -15.69
CA CYS A 411 6.88 -5.36 -15.74
C CYS A 411 8.29 -5.29 -15.14
N ILE A 412 8.44 -4.49 -14.11
CA ILE A 412 9.71 -4.21 -13.41
C ILE A 412 9.49 -4.41 -11.93
N ASP A 413 10.41 -5.09 -11.25
CA ASP A 413 10.48 -5.17 -9.80
C ASP A 413 11.64 -4.33 -9.26
N ILE A 414 11.57 -3.97 -7.98
CA ILE A 414 12.68 -3.35 -7.25
C ILE A 414 13.15 -4.32 -6.17
N ILE A 415 14.45 -4.56 -6.13
CA ILE A 415 15.10 -5.46 -5.16
C ILE A 415 16.40 -4.87 -4.66
N HIS A 416 17.01 -5.47 -3.63
CA HIS A 416 18.34 -5.13 -3.16
C HIS A 416 19.38 -6.14 -3.64
N GLU A 417 20.63 -5.70 -3.82
CA GLU A 417 21.74 -6.53 -4.34
C GLU A 417 21.97 -7.81 -3.52
N ASP A 418 21.71 -7.81 -2.22
CA ASP A 418 21.87 -8.98 -1.36
C ASP A 418 20.88 -10.11 -1.66
N TYR A 419 19.79 -9.81 -2.35
CA TYR A 419 18.69 -10.75 -2.59
C TYR A 419 18.59 -11.26 -4.02
N ILE A 420 19.45 -10.79 -4.91
CA ILE A 420 19.39 -11.08 -6.34
C ILE A 420 19.41 -12.59 -6.69
N ASN A 421 20.11 -13.39 -5.90
CA ASN A 421 20.23 -14.82 -6.14
C ASN A 421 19.06 -15.64 -5.60
N LEU A 422 18.12 -15.01 -4.93
CA LEU A 422 16.99 -15.68 -4.30
C LEU A 422 15.80 -15.87 -5.25
N TYR A 423 15.73 -15.08 -6.32
CA TYR A 423 14.71 -15.20 -7.37
C TYR A 423 15.39 -15.24 -8.74
N LYS A 424 15.05 -16.22 -9.56
CA LYS A 424 15.79 -16.54 -10.79
C LYS A 424 15.11 -16.11 -12.08
N ASP A 425 13.93 -15.53 -12.02
CA ASP A 425 13.17 -15.19 -13.23
C ASP A 425 13.49 -13.81 -13.80
N TYR A 426 14.36 -13.03 -13.12
CA TYR A 426 14.87 -11.79 -13.69
C TYR A 426 15.96 -12.10 -14.72
N GLU A 427 15.80 -11.55 -15.92
CA GLU A 427 16.72 -11.74 -17.03
C GLU A 427 17.70 -10.56 -17.19
N PHE A 428 17.27 -9.37 -16.74
CA PHE A 428 18.02 -8.13 -16.89
C PHE A 428 17.95 -7.31 -15.60
N PHE A 429 19.02 -6.55 -15.33
CA PHE A 429 19.14 -5.76 -14.12
C PHE A 429 19.47 -4.31 -14.43
N VAL A 430 18.68 -3.39 -13.93
CA VAL A 430 19.03 -1.96 -13.91
C VAL A 430 19.83 -1.72 -12.65
N ASP A 431 21.13 -1.58 -12.80
CA ASP A 431 22.05 -1.46 -11.67
C ASP A 431 22.11 -0.03 -11.12
N LEU A 432 21.52 0.17 -9.97
CA LEU A 432 21.61 1.41 -9.19
C LEU A 432 22.46 1.25 -7.91
N THR A 433 23.19 0.12 -7.80
CA THR A 433 23.99 -0.18 -6.61
C THR A 433 25.24 0.69 -6.50
N GLY A 434 25.78 1.12 -7.65
CA GLY A 434 27.11 1.73 -7.73
C GLY A 434 28.25 0.76 -7.40
N ASN A 435 27.98 -0.55 -7.37
CA ASN A 435 28.96 -1.61 -7.08
C ASN A 435 29.52 -2.19 -8.40
N PRO A 436 30.81 -1.90 -8.76
CA PRO A 436 31.39 -2.39 -10.02
C PRO A 436 31.42 -3.92 -10.17
N GLU A 437 31.46 -4.65 -9.06
CA GLU A 437 31.45 -6.12 -9.09
C GLU A 437 30.06 -6.67 -9.43
N PHE A 438 29.00 -5.93 -9.11
CA PHE A 438 27.65 -6.30 -9.48
C PHE A 438 27.50 -6.39 -11.01
N ALA A 439 27.87 -5.32 -11.71
CA ALA A 439 27.77 -5.22 -13.17
C ALA A 439 28.61 -6.26 -13.92
N LYS A 440 29.72 -6.73 -13.33
CA LYS A 440 30.56 -7.78 -13.95
C LYS A 440 29.90 -9.16 -13.92
N ASN A 441 29.06 -9.42 -12.94
CA ASN A 441 28.50 -10.75 -12.68
C ASN A 441 27.06 -10.91 -13.17
N HIS A 442 26.41 -9.83 -13.60
CA HIS A 442 25.01 -9.82 -13.97
C HIS A 442 24.78 -9.13 -15.33
N LYS A 443 23.68 -9.48 -16.00
CA LYS A 443 23.29 -8.88 -17.26
C LYS A 443 22.67 -7.51 -17.02
N CYS A 444 23.49 -6.52 -16.77
CA CYS A 444 23.08 -5.16 -16.50
C CYS A 444 22.72 -4.39 -17.76
N ILE A 445 21.74 -3.53 -17.64
CA ILE A 445 21.27 -2.56 -18.64
C ILE A 445 21.16 -1.19 -17.99
N SER A 446 21.23 -0.15 -18.77
CA SER A 446 20.99 1.21 -18.24
C SER A 446 19.49 1.49 -18.05
N VAL A 447 19.19 2.56 -17.33
CA VAL A 447 17.81 3.05 -17.16
C VAL A 447 17.18 3.36 -18.53
N GLU A 448 17.95 3.96 -19.42
CA GLU A 448 17.52 4.36 -20.76
C GLU A 448 17.29 3.14 -21.69
N GLU A 449 18.01 2.05 -21.49
CA GLU A 449 17.84 0.82 -22.27
C GLU A 449 16.64 -0.03 -21.81
N ALA A 450 16.22 0.09 -20.56
CA ALA A 450 15.20 -0.76 -19.96
C ALA A 450 13.86 -0.76 -20.73
N PRO A 451 13.31 0.36 -21.24
CA PRO A 451 12.07 0.37 -22.03
C PRO A 451 12.19 -0.47 -23.31
N GLU A 452 13.30 -0.36 -24.04
CA GLU A 452 13.51 -1.12 -25.28
C GLU A 452 13.76 -2.61 -24.99
N VAL A 453 14.44 -2.92 -23.89
CA VAL A 453 14.61 -4.31 -23.43
C VAL A 453 13.26 -4.94 -23.07
N LEU A 454 12.40 -4.22 -22.35
CA LEU A 454 11.04 -4.68 -22.06
C LEU A 454 10.24 -4.88 -23.35
N LYS A 455 10.22 -3.88 -24.24
CA LYS A 455 9.54 -3.97 -25.53
C LYS A 455 9.98 -5.19 -26.33
N LYS A 456 11.26 -5.52 -26.32
CA LYS A 456 11.81 -6.69 -27.02
C LYS A 456 11.40 -8.01 -26.39
N ASN A 457 11.38 -8.11 -25.06
CA ASN A 457 11.21 -9.38 -24.34
C ASN A 457 9.76 -9.68 -23.93
N LEU A 458 8.91 -8.67 -23.86
CA LEU A 458 7.48 -8.89 -23.59
C LEU A 458 6.77 -9.51 -24.81
N PRO A 459 5.71 -10.30 -24.59
CA PRO A 459 5.00 -11.00 -25.66
C PRO A 459 4.09 -10.10 -26.50
N CYS A 460 3.89 -8.87 -26.07
CA CYS A 460 3.14 -7.83 -26.77
C CYS A 460 3.81 -6.47 -26.63
N GLU A 461 3.39 -5.55 -27.49
CA GLU A 461 3.72 -4.14 -27.44
C GLU A 461 2.40 -3.37 -27.25
N VAL A 462 2.40 -2.36 -26.37
CA VAL A 462 1.24 -1.49 -26.12
C VAL A 462 1.71 -0.05 -26.23
N GLU A 463 0.98 0.74 -27.00
CA GLU A 463 1.17 2.17 -27.18
C GLU A 463 -0.16 2.89 -26.91
N GLY A 464 -0.15 4.14 -26.49
CA GLY A 464 -1.38 4.92 -26.28
C GLY A 464 -1.55 5.53 -24.89
N GLY A 465 -0.48 5.54 -24.09
CA GLY A 465 -0.46 6.20 -22.78
C GLY A 465 -1.45 5.59 -21.80
N VAL A 466 -1.34 4.29 -21.55
CA VAL A 466 -2.12 3.54 -20.56
C VAL A 466 -1.18 2.85 -19.57
N HIS A 467 -1.64 2.60 -18.36
CA HIS A 467 -0.91 1.76 -17.40
C HIS A 467 -1.15 0.30 -17.75
N TRP A 468 -0.11 -0.49 -17.97
CA TRP A 468 -0.27 -1.86 -18.41
C TRP A 468 0.82 -2.82 -17.95
N PHE A 469 0.49 -4.09 -17.89
CA PHE A 469 1.42 -5.20 -17.63
C PHE A 469 0.86 -6.52 -18.16
N VAL A 470 1.69 -7.55 -18.14
CA VAL A 470 1.38 -8.89 -18.60
C VAL A 470 1.55 -9.88 -17.46
N ASN A 471 0.53 -10.71 -17.22
CA ASN A 471 0.63 -11.85 -16.32
C ASN A 471 0.90 -13.16 -17.05
N LYS A 472 1.52 -14.11 -16.34
CA LYS A 472 1.78 -15.47 -16.80
C LYS A 472 0.94 -16.47 -16.00
N PRO A 473 -0.32 -16.74 -16.35
CA PRO A 473 -1.03 -17.92 -15.89
C PRO A 473 -0.49 -19.18 -16.57
N ASP A 474 -0.83 -20.34 -16.04
CA ASP A 474 -0.57 -21.60 -16.72
C ASP A 474 -1.30 -21.66 -18.06
N GLY A 475 -0.55 -21.86 -19.14
CA GLY A 475 -1.12 -22.04 -20.49
C GLY A 475 -1.54 -20.78 -21.23
N GLY A 476 -0.98 -19.61 -20.91
CA GLY A 476 -1.27 -18.38 -21.66
C GLY A 476 -0.60 -17.13 -21.13
N ARG A 477 -1.16 -16.00 -21.53
CA ARG A 477 -0.79 -14.68 -21.07
C ARG A 477 -2.06 -13.87 -20.84
N LEU A 478 -2.03 -12.98 -19.85
CA LEU A 478 -3.07 -11.99 -19.63
C LEU A 478 -2.49 -10.59 -19.80
N LEU A 479 -3.14 -9.79 -20.63
CA LEU A 479 -2.88 -8.36 -20.74
C LEU A 479 -3.85 -7.61 -19.84
N VAL A 480 -3.29 -6.83 -18.93
CA VAL A 480 -4.05 -5.95 -18.02
C VAL A 480 -3.70 -4.52 -18.37
N MET A 481 -4.71 -3.68 -18.59
CA MET A 481 -4.52 -2.26 -18.88
C MET A 481 -5.49 -1.41 -18.07
N PHE A 482 -5.04 -0.23 -17.65
CA PHE A 482 -5.83 0.78 -16.95
C PHE A 482 -5.69 2.13 -17.62
N ASN A 483 -6.79 2.87 -17.68
CA ASN A 483 -6.77 4.28 -18.00
C ASN A 483 -6.89 5.10 -16.72
N ASN A 484 -5.79 5.74 -16.32
CA ASN A 484 -5.71 6.55 -15.12
C ASN A 484 -5.96 8.05 -15.40
N SER A 485 -6.77 8.38 -16.40
CA SER A 485 -7.08 9.77 -16.77
C SER A 485 -8.57 9.98 -16.99
N GLY A 486 -8.98 11.25 -17.04
CA GLY A 486 -10.32 11.65 -17.44
C GLY A 486 -11.42 11.43 -16.39
N VAL A 487 -11.06 11.21 -15.13
CA VAL A 487 -12.00 11.25 -14.01
C VAL A 487 -11.73 12.50 -13.20
N GLU A 488 -12.75 13.25 -12.90
CA GLU A 488 -12.68 14.42 -12.04
C GLU A 488 -13.73 14.36 -10.95
N ARG A 489 -13.57 15.18 -9.96
CA ARG A 489 -14.52 15.34 -8.87
C ARG A 489 -14.59 16.77 -8.37
N SER A 490 -15.75 17.14 -7.89
CA SER A 490 -15.96 18.41 -7.21
C SER A 490 -17.03 18.24 -6.13
N VAL A 491 -17.04 19.16 -5.17
CA VAL A 491 -18.07 19.19 -4.11
C VAL A 491 -19.47 19.32 -4.70
N GLU A 492 -19.60 20.01 -5.85
CA GLU A 492 -20.89 20.27 -6.48
C GLU A 492 -21.41 19.10 -7.32
N LYS A 493 -20.50 18.40 -8.01
CA LYS A 493 -20.88 17.37 -9.01
C LYS A 493 -20.59 15.94 -8.53
N GLY A 494 -19.88 15.77 -7.44
CA GLY A 494 -19.32 14.48 -7.09
C GLY A 494 -18.24 14.05 -8.07
N GLU A 495 -18.15 12.76 -8.35
CA GLU A 495 -17.24 12.19 -9.36
C GLU A 495 -17.91 12.14 -10.73
N TYR A 496 -17.18 12.57 -11.75
CA TYR A 496 -17.65 12.57 -13.14
C TYR A 496 -16.51 12.28 -14.12
N THR A 497 -16.85 11.87 -15.32
CA THR A 497 -15.88 11.53 -16.36
C THR A 497 -15.81 12.60 -17.44
N LEU A 498 -14.62 12.80 -17.99
CA LEU A 498 -14.35 13.66 -19.12
C LEU A 498 -14.15 12.79 -20.37
N PRO A 499 -15.00 12.91 -21.41
CA PRO A 499 -14.88 12.08 -22.61
C PRO A 499 -13.52 12.15 -23.29
N GLU A 500 -12.89 13.30 -23.28
CA GLU A 500 -11.52 13.53 -23.81
C GLU A 500 -10.43 12.77 -23.03
N GLY A 501 -10.76 12.27 -21.86
CA GLY A 501 -9.87 11.40 -21.07
C GLY A 501 -9.86 9.94 -21.55
N THR A 502 -10.70 9.56 -22.49
CA THR A 502 -10.66 8.24 -23.12
C THR A 502 -9.30 7.99 -23.78
N ARG A 503 -8.75 6.80 -23.59
CA ARG A 503 -7.49 6.37 -24.19
C ARG A 503 -7.74 5.33 -25.28
N ASN A 504 -6.99 5.45 -26.36
CA ASN A 504 -6.96 4.46 -27.43
C ASN A 504 -5.60 3.76 -27.40
N ALA A 505 -5.59 2.54 -26.90
CA ALA A 505 -4.38 1.74 -26.85
C ALA A 505 -4.25 0.92 -28.13
N GLU A 506 -3.09 0.97 -28.78
CA GLU A 506 -2.71 0.07 -29.85
C GLU A 506 -1.93 -1.12 -29.26
N VAL A 507 -2.43 -2.33 -29.48
CA VAL A 507 -1.80 -3.57 -28.99
C VAL A 507 -1.36 -4.43 -30.16
N ARG A 508 -0.10 -4.76 -30.18
CA ARG A 508 0.50 -5.69 -31.13
C ARG A 508 0.97 -6.95 -30.41
N LEU A 509 0.39 -8.09 -30.73
CA LEU A 509 0.84 -9.38 -30.22
C LEU A 509 2.00 -9.92 -31.07
N LYS A 510 2.97 -10.54 -30.40
CA LYS A 510 4.06 -11.24 -31.08
C LYS A 510 3.65 -12.67 -31.37
N ASN A 511 4.30 -13.27 -32.37
CA ASN A 511 4.10 -14.69 -32.71
C ASN A 511 2.73 -15.10 -33.26
N GLY A 512 1.95 -14.15 -33.83
CA GLY A 512 0.69 -14.46 -34.49
C GLY A 512 -0.43 -14.93 -33.56
N GLN A 513 -0.33 -14.64 -32.28
CA GLN A 513 -1.36 -14.92 -31.29
C GLN A 513 -2.59 -14.03 -31.50
N GLU A 514 -3.74 -14.48 -31.04
CA GLU A 514 -5.00 -13.73 -31.06
C GLU A 514 -5.39 -13.32 -29.65
N LEU A 515 -6.02 -12.15 -29.54
CA LEU A 515 -6.47 -11.59 -28.28
C LEU A 515 -7.94 -11.98 -28.03
N THR A 516 -8.19 -12.62 -26.91
CA THR A 516 -9.53 -12.90 -26.42
C THR A 516 -9.89 -11.90 -25.33
N VAL A 517 -10.81 -10.99 -25.62
CA VAL A 517 -11.27 -9.98 -24.68
C VAL A 517 -12.08 -10.63 -23.56
N LEU A 518 -11.73 -10.35 -22.31
CA LEU A 518 -12.44 -10.81 -21.12
C LEU A 518 -13.24 -9.68 -20.47
N GLU A 519 -12.65 -8.49 -20.36
CA GLU A 519 -13.29 -7.27 -19.86
C GLU A 519 -12.90 -6.08 -20.73
N SER A 520 -13.86 -5.23 -21.05
CA SER A 520 -13.62 -4.00 -21.80
C SER A 520 -14.64 -2.94 -21.41
N SER A 521 -14.21 -1.70 -21.32
CA SER A 521 -15.06 -0.53 -21.09
C SER A 521 -15.44 0.21 -22.38
N GLY A 522 -14.78 -0.09 -23.51
CA GLY A 522 -14.98 0.58 -24.78
C GLY A 522 -14.85 -0.38 -25.97
N ASN A 523 -14.72 0.16 -27.16
CA ASN A 523 -14.65 -0.59 -28.40
C ASN A 523 -13.31 -1.30 -28.57
N VAL A 524 -13.35 -2.47 -29.20
CA VAL A 524 -12.16 -3.22 -29.61
C VAL A 524 -12.27 -3.54 -31.09
N SER A 525 -11.28 -3.16 -31.88
CA SER A 525 -11.19 -3.52 -33.30
C SER A 525 -9.80 -4.11 -33.63
N PHE A 526 -9.73 -4.88 -34.72
CA PHE A 526 -8.49 -5.44 -35.19
C PHE A 526 -8.27 -5.01 -36.64
N GLU A 527 -7.20 -4.26 -36.87
CA GLU A 527 -6.87 -3.73 -38.18
C GLU A 527 -5.33 -3.75 -38.39
N ASN A 528 -4.90 -4.12 -39.58
CA ASN A 528 -3.47 -4.09 -39.96
C ASN A 528 -2.53 -4.83 -38.98
N GLY A 529 -3.00 -5.92 -38.36
CA GLY A 529 -2.22 -6.72 -37.42
C GLY A 529 -2.09 -6.11 -36.02
N ARG A 530 -2.93 -5.11 -35.68
CA ARG A 530 -2.99 -4.47 -34.38
C ARG A 530 -4.42 -4.46 -33.85
N TYR A 531 -4.57 -4.54 -32.54
CA TYR A 531 -5.81 -4.29 -31.84
C TYR A 531 -5.86 -2.83 -31.43
N ASN A 532 -6.92 -2.14 -31.79
CA ASN A 532 -7.23 -0.80 -31.31
C ASN A 532 -8.27 -0.95 -30.19
N ILE A 533 -7.89 -0.54 -28.98
CA ILE A 533 -8.67 -0.77 -27.75
C ILE A 533 -8.97 0.57 -27.12
N GLU A 534 -10.24 0.89 -27.05
CA GLU A 534 -10.75 2.07 -26.36
C GLU A 534 -10.93 1.74 -24.88
N ILE A 535 -10.36 2.54 -24.01
CA ILE A 535 -10.52 2.42 -22.55
C ILE A 535 -11.08 3.73 -22.02
N ASN A 536 -12.29 3.67 -21.48
CA ASN A 536 -12.96 4.82 -20.91
C ASN A 536 -12.21 5.41 -19.70
N PRO A 537 -12.47 6.69 -19.37
CA PRO A 537 -11.85 7.35 -18.23
C PRO A 537 -12.01 6.57 -16.91
N GLY A 538 -10.88 6.33 -16.22
CA GLY A 538 -10.87 5.62 -14.94
C GLY A 538 -11.22 4.13 -15.02
N GLU A 539 -11.26 3.56 -16.21
CA GLU A 539 -11.64 2.17 -16.46
C GLU A 539 -10.45 1.29 -16.81
N TRP A 540 -10.72 0.01 -17.06
CA TRP A 540 -9.72 -1.00 -17.27
C TRP A 540 -10.09 -1.98 -18.39
N PHE A 541 -9.12 -2.77 -18.78
CA PHE A 541 -9.25 -3.78 -19.82
C PHE A 541 -8.51 -5.06 -19.43
N LEU A 542 -9.08 -6.21 -19.75
CA LEU A 542 -8.48 -7.52 -19.55
C LEU A 542 -8.66 -8.39 -20.80
N ALA A 543 -7.59 -9.03 -21.24
CA ALA A 543 -7.65 -10.00 -22.32
C ALA A 543 -6.66 -11.12 -22.13
N LYS A 544 -6.96 -12.29 -22.71
CA LYS A 544 -6.10 -13.47 -22.77
C LYS A 544 -5.53 -13.64 -24.19
N PHE A 545 -4.28 -14.13 -24.29
CA PHE A 545 -3.63 -14.46 -25.56
C PHE A 545 -2.55 -15.53 -25.41
#